data_1562a62461e0e6d2460d4cc9e7844da8
#
_entry.id   1562a62461e0e6d2460d4cc9e7844da8
#
_cell.length_a   1.000
_cell.length_b   1.000
_cell.length_c   1.000
_cell.angle_alpha   90.00
_cell.angle_beta   90.00
_cell.angle_gamma   90.00
#
_symmetry.space_group_name_H-M   'P 1'
#
loop_
_entity.id
_entity.type
_entity.pdbx_description
1 polymer ?
#
loop_
_entity_poly.entity_id
_entity_poly.type
_entity_poly.pdbx_seq_one_letter_code
_entity_poly.pdbx_strand_id
1 'polypeptide(L)'
;MGKVTGFLEIDRQVAKYQPASDRIRHFREFTLPMSETEVQKQAARCMDCGVPFCHGDTGCPVHNQIPDWNDLVYNGDWDNAIRNLHSTNNFPEFTGRICPAPCEEACTLNLEDAPVAIKTVEQAIADKAYELGYIVPEPAEMKTGKRVAIIGSGPAGMAAAQQLGRAGHDVHVYERET
;
A
#
# COMPACT_ATOMS: atom_id res chain seq x y z
N MET A 1 -17.55 3.20 0.65
CA MET A 1 -17.43 4.65 0.99
C MET A 1 -17.14 4.75 2.49
N GLY A 2 -16.05 5.38 2.89
CA GLY A 2 -15.74 5.65 4.29
C GLY A 2 -16.88 6.44 4.98
N LYS A 3 -16.63 7.12 6.04
CA LYS A 3 -17.65 7.98 6.65
C LYS A 3 -17.81 9.26 5.83
N VAL A 4 -18.98 9.54 5.27
CA VAL A 4 -19.26 10.71 4.38
C VAL A 4 -18.76 12.04 4.97
N THR A 5 -18.87 12.20 6.29
CA THR A 5 -18.45 13.38 7.04
C THR A 5 -17.14 13.18 7.81
N GLY A 6 -16.46 12.04 7.61
CA GLY A 6 -15.27 11.67 8.39
C GLY A 6 -14.15 12.70 8.34
N PHE A 7 -13.93 13.32 7.19
CA PHE A 7 -12.92 14.37 7.03
C PHE A 7 -13.24 15.67 7.79
N LEU A 8 -14.49 15.91 8.12
CA LEU A 8 -14.94 17.05 8.93
C LEU A 8 -14.83 16.80 10.44
N GLU A 9 -14.83 15.53 10.86
CA GLU A 9 -14.94 15.13 12.26
C GLU A 9 -13.64 14.57 12.83
N ILE A 10 -12.76 14.10 11.97
CA ILE A 10 -11.54 13.39 12.34
C ILE A 10 -10.32 14.12 11.80
N ASP A 11 -9.46 14.58 12.68
CA ASP A 11 -8.20 15.20 12.28
C ASP A 11 -7.26 14.18 11.61
N ARG A 12 -6.49 14.65 10.61
CA ARG A 12 -5.47 13.84 9.96
C ARG A 12 -4.38 13.48 10.97
N GLN A 13 -4.09 12.19 11.05
CA GLN A 13 -2.96 11.67 11.82
C GLN A 13 -2.17 10.68 10.96
N VAL A 14 -0.88 10.62 11.18
CA VAL A 14 0.04 9.68 10.53
C VAL A 14 0.81 8.91 11.59
N ALA A 15 1.36 7.77 11.19
CA ALA A 15 2.26 7.00 12.05
C ALA A 15 3.41 7.90 12.54
N LYS A 16 3.72 7.81 13.83
CA LYS A 16 4.79 8.59 14.48
C LYS A 16 6.13 7.85 14.33
N TYR A 17 7.19 8.59 14.55
CA TYR A 17 8.53 8.02 14.61
C TYR A 17 9.03 7.97 16.04
N GLN A 18 9.91 7.02 16.33
CA GLN A 18 10.69 7.00 17.57
C GLN A 18 11.48 8.32 17.70
N PRO A 19 11.79 8.77 18.94
CA PRO A 19 12.64 9.93 19.16
C PRO A 19 13.97 9.81 18.38
N ALA A 20 14.46 10.93 17.85
CA ALA A 20 15.69 10.93 17.06
C ALA A 20 16.89 10.38 17.85
N SER A 21 16.96 10.66 19.16
CA SER A 21 17.99 10.13 20.07
C SER A 21 18.05 8.60 20.13
N ASP A 22 16.92 7.94 19.88
CA ASP A 22 16.81 6.48 19.98
C ASP A 22 17.09 5.83 18.64
N ARG A 23 16.45 6.33 17.57
CA ARG A 23 16.58 5.75 16.21
C ARG A 23 17.98 5.87 15.60
N ILE A 24 18.80 6.81 16.03
CA ILE A 24 20.21 6.90 15.60
C ILE A 24 21.10 5.80 16.18
N ARG A 25 20.62 5.03 17.16
CA ARG A 25 21.38 3.97 17.84
C ARG A 25 21.19 2.58 17.26
N HIS A 26 20.32 2.43 16.22
CA HIS A 26 20.03 1.13 15.62
C HIS A 26 19.58 1.29 14.16
N PHE A 27 19.57 0.17 13.44
CA PHE A 27 19.12 0.07 12.05
C PHE A 27 17.75 -0.64 11.93
N ARG A 28 16.99 -0.75 13.02
CA ARG A 28 15.64 -1.33 13.01
C ARG A 28 14.63 -0.30 12.53
N GLU A 29 13.45 -0.76 12.17
CA GLU A 29 12.32 0.12 11.90
C GLU A 29 12.06 1.06 13.08
N PHE A 30 11.83 2.33 12.80
CA PHE A 30 11.61 3.37 13.79
C PHE A 30 10.21 4.00 13.70
N THR A 31 9.40 3.55 12.75
CA THR A 31 7.98 3.95 12.66
C THR A 31 7.22 3.28 13.80
N LEU A 32 6.43 4.06 14.51
CA LEU A 32 5.52 3.56 15.54
C LEU A 32 4.16 3.31 14.89
N PRO A 33 3.72 2.05 14.76
CA PRO A 33 2.46 1.74 14.11
C PRO A 33 1.29 2.34 14.89
N MET A 34 0.27 2.74 14.16
CA MET A 34 -1.01 3.14 14.74
C MET A 34 -1.79 1.90 15.16
N SER A 35 -2.63 2.05 16.18
CA SER A 35 -3.60 1.01 16.53
C SER A 35 -4.62 0.80 15.40
N GLU A 36 -5.20 -0.37 15.33
CA GLU A 36 -6.23 -0.69 14.34
C GLU A 36 -7.38 0.32 14.33
N THR A 37 -7.86 0.71 15.52
CA THR A 37 -8.91 1.73 15.67
C THR A 37 -8.48 3.11 15.14
N GLU A 38 -7.22 3.49 15.32
CA GLU A 38 -6.70 4.75 14.78
C GLU A 38 -6.61 4.69 13.26
N VAL A 39 -6.15 3.57 12.70
CA VAL A 39 -6.09 3.37 11.24
C VAL A 39 -7.49 3.41 10.63
N GLN A 40 -8.47 2.74 11.23
CA GLN A 40 -9.87 2.78 10.79
C GLN A 40 -10.42 4.21 10.79
N LYS A 41 -10.10 5.02 11.82
CA LYS A 41 -10.47 6.44 11.85
C LYS A 41 -9.82 7.23 10.72
N GLN A 42 -8.56 6.96 10.40
CA GLN A 42 -7.89 7.65 9.28
C GLN A 42 -8.48 7.23 7.93
N ALA A 43 -8.79 5.96 7.75
CA ALA A 43 -9.48 5.46 6.57
C ALA A 43 -10.88 6.07 6.39
N ALA A 44 -11.61 6.30 7.50
CA ALA A 44 -12.91 6.96 7.51
C ALA A 44 -12.89 8.39 6.93
N ARG A 45 -11.74 9.04 6.86
CA ARG A 45 -11.61 10.38 6.25
C ARG A 45 -11.80 10.39 4.75
N CYS A 46 -11.68 9.24 4.08
CA CYS A 46 -11.92 9.15 2.64
C CYS A 46 -13.40 9.33 2.34
N MET A 47 -13.74 10.43 1.67
CA MET A 47 -15.12 10.75 1.31
C MET A 47 -15.57 10.13 -0.02
N ASP A 48 -14.72 9.35 -0.67
CA ASP A 48 -14.99 8.77 -2.00
C ASP A 48 -15.52 9.84 -2.96
N CYS A 49 -14.66 10.76 -3.35
CA CYS A 49 -15.03 12.01 -4.03
C CYS A 49 -15.57 11.84 -5.47
N GLY A 50 -15.80 10.62 -5.94
CA GLY A 50 -16.38 10.31 -7.25
C GLY A 50 -15.40 10.45 -8.44
N VAL A 51 -14.48 11.41 -8.39
CA VAL A 51 -13.34 11.53 -9.32
C VAL A 51 -12.07 11.47 -8.50
N PRO A 52 -11.62 10.26 -8.13
CA PRO A 52 -10.52 10.09 -7.21
C PRO A 52 -9.16 10.30 -7.89
N PHE A 53 -8.71 11.55 -7.92
CA PHE A 53 -7.39 11.91 -8.46
C PHE A 53 -6.23 11.15 -7.79
N CYS A 54 -6.44 10.67 -6.56
CA CYS A 54 -5.44 9.91 -5.81
C CYS A 54 -5.00 8.62 -6.50
N HIS A 55 -5.85 7.98 -7.31
CA HIS A 55 -5.48 6.80 -8.11
C HIS A 55 -5.48 7.05 -9.62
N GLY A 56 -5.68 8.31 -10.04
CA GLY A 56 -5.56 8.72 -11.44
C GLY A 56 -4.11 8.98 -11.87
N ASP A 57 -3.96 9.48 -13.08
CA ASP A 57 -2.65 9.73 -13.72
C ASP A 57 -1.76 10.71 -12.95
N THR A 58 -2.34 11.59 -12.15
CA THR A 58 -1.63 12.55 -11.30
C THR A 58 -1.37 12.05 -9.87
N GLY A 59 -1.91 10.89 -9.53
CA GLY A 59 -1.84 10.29 -8.20
C GLY A 59 -0.92 9.07 -8.15
N CYS A 60 -1.48 7.93 -7.78
CA CYS A 60 -0.75 6.69 -7.63
C CYS A 60 -0.35 6.10 -9.00
N PRO A 61 0.95 5.94 -9.31
CA PRO A 61 1.39 5.44 -10.62
C PRO A 61 1.06 3.96 -10.88
N VAL A 62 0.69 3.19 -9.84
CA VAL A 62 0.19 1.82 -9.99
C VAL A 62 -1.33 1.75 -9.88
N HIS A 63 -2.00 2.90 -9.85
CA HIS A 63 -3.45 3.03 -9.83
C HIS A 63 -4.12 2.23 -8.69
N ASN A 64 -3.56 2.31 -7.49
CA ASN A 64 -4.15 1.72 -6.29
C ASN A 64 -5.59 2.20 -6.11
N GLN A 65 -6.51 1.28 -5.86
CA GLN A 65 -7.94 1.57 -5.66
C GLN A 65 -8.17 2.17 -4.26
N ILE A 66 -7.65 3.36 -4.05
CA ILE A 66 -7.50 4.01 -2.74
C ILE A 66 -8.84 4.21 -2.02
N PRO A 67 -9.92 4.70 -2.65
CA PRO A 67 -11.21 4.83 -1.99
C PRO A 67 -11.77 3.49 -1.50
N ASP A 68 -11.62 2.44 -2.34
CA ASP A 68 -12.19 1.12 -2.06
C ASP A 68 -11.54 0.50 -0.82
N TRP A 69 -10.21 0.42 -0.77
CA TRP A 69 -9.58 -0.18 0.40
C TRP A 69 -9.64 0.71 1.66
N ASN A 70 -9.80 2.03 1.54
CA ASN A 70 -10.11 2.87 2.71
C ASN A 70 -11.49 2.53 3.29
N ASP A 71 -12.50 2.31 2.44
CA ASP A 71 -13.82 1.87 2.89
C ASP A 71 -13.76 0.51 3.60
N LEU A 72 -13.06 -0.44 3.00
CA LEU A 72 -12.89 -1.77 3.58
C LEU A 72 -12.21 -1.71 4.97
N VAL A 73 -11.13 -0.93 5.09
CA VAL A 73 -10.44 -0.72 6.39
C VAL A 73 -11.35 -0.04 7.40
N TYR A 74 -12.08 0.99 7.00
CA TYR A 74 -13.05 1.66 7.88
C TYR A 74 -14.08 0.68 8.44
N ASN A 75 -14.57 -0.23 7.62
CA ASN A 75 -15.54 -1.26 8.02
C ASN A 75 -14.90 -2.48 8.73
N GLY A 76 -13.59 -2.52 8.88
CA GLY A 76 -12.86 -3.63 9.50
C GLY A 76 -12.73 -4.87 8.63
N ASP A 77 -13.01 -4.76 7.35
CA ASP A 77 -12.88 -5.85 6.36
C ASP A 77 -11.45 -5.93 5.84
N TRP A 78 -10.55 -6.39 6.69
CA TRP A 78 -9.12 -6.46 6.39
C TRP A 78 -8.80 -7.47 5.28
N ASP A 79 -9.52 -8.58 5.20
CA ASP A 79 -9.30 -9.59 4.16
C ASP A 79 -9.49 -8.99 2.76
N ASN A 80 -10.61 -8.32 2.53
CA ASN A 80 -10.87 -7.67 1.24
C ASN A 80 -9.98 -6.45 1.01
N ALA A 81 -9.61 -5.69 2.05
CA ALA A 81 -8.66 -4.59 1.93
C ALA A 81 -7.29 -5.07 1.45
N ILE A 82 -6.79 -6.19 2.01
CA ILE A 82 -5.53 -6.82 1.60
C ILE A 82 -5.59 -7.28 0.15
N ARG A 83 -6.66 -7.99 -0.25
CA ARG A 83 -6.86 -8.46 -1.62
C ARG A 83 -6.92 -7.30 -2.61
N ASN A 84 -7.67 -6.25 -2.27
CA ASN A 84 -7.81 -5.06 -3.10
C ASN A 84 -6.46 -4.37 -3.30
N LEU A 85 -5.71 -4.10 -2.23
CA LEU A 85 -4.39 -3.46 -2.31
C LEU A 85 -3.39 -4.30 -3.13
N HIS A 86 -3.30 -5.61 -2.90
CA HIS A 86 -2.38 -6.49 -3.62
C HIS A 86 -2.79 -6.74 -5.08
N SER A 87 -4.01 -6.37 -5.49
CA SER A 87 -4.41 -6.48 -6.90
C SER A 87 -3.67 -5.48 -7.80
N THR A 88 -3.23 -4.36 -7.25
CA THR A 88 -2.53 -3.29 -7.99
C THR A 88 -1.09 -3.07 -7.53
N ASN A 89 -0.78 -3.40 -6.27
CA ASN A 89 0.53 -3.16 -5.67
C ASN A 89 1.18 -4.47 -5.21
N ASN A 90 2.34 -4.80 -5.81
CA ASN A 90 3.07 -6.03 -5.47
C ASN A 90 3.75 -5.98 -4.10
N PHE A 91 4.16 -4.79 -3.64
CA PHE A 91 4.99 -4.62 -2.44
C PHE A 91 4.52 -3.44 -1.57
N PRO A 92 3.27 -3.48 -1.05
CA PRO A 92 2.75 -2.38 -0.24
C PRO A 92 3.52 -2.19 1.08
N GLU A 93 4.24 -3.21 1.55
CA GLU A 93 5.14 -3.12 2.71
C GLU A 93 6.31 -2.16 2.48
N PHE A 94 6.77 -2.01 1.23
CA PHE A 94 7.79 -1.02 0.86
C PHE A 94 7.17 0.34 0.56
N THR A 95 6.17 0.38 -0.30
CA THR A 95 5.55 1.65 -0.73
C THR A 95 4.88 2.36 0.42
N GLY A 96 4.22 1.66 1.32
CA GLY A 96 3.64 2.23 2.54
C GLY A 96 4.67 2.89 3.47
N ARG A 97 5.97 2.55 3.33
CA ARG A 97 7.05 3.12 4.13
C ARG A 97 7.84 4.21 3.42
N ILE A 98 8.21 4.00 2.16
CA ILE A 98 9.20 4.85 1.46
C ILE A 98 8.63 5.65 0.29
N CYS A 99 7.41 5.39 -0.16
CA CYS A 99 6.79 6.13 -1.24
C CYS A 99 6.62 7.62 -0.86
N PRO A 100 6.91 8.57 -1.76
CA PRO A 100 6.63 9.98 -1.54
C PRO A 100 5.14 10.32 -1.46
N ALA A 101 4.27 9.35 -1.75
CA ALA A 101 2.82 9.43 -1.69
C ALA A 101 2.20 10.54 -2.59
N PRO A 102 2.45 10.53 -3.90
CA PRO A 102 1.81 11.49 -4.81
C PRO A 102 0.28 11.40 -4.78
N CYS A 103 -0.25 10.27 -4.33
CA CYS A 103 -1.67 10.09 -4.07
C CYS A 103 -2.23 11.01 -2.96
N GLU A 104 -1.44 11.31 -1.94
CA GLU A 104 -1.83 12.28 -0.90
C GLU A 104 -1.80 13.71 -1.47
N GLU A 105 -0.81 14.06 -2.28
CA GLU A 105 -0.76 15.35 -2.97
C GLU A 105 -1.97 15.55 -3.90
N ALA A 106 -2.39 14.49 -4.60
CA ALA A 106 -3.52 14.51 -5.52
C ALA A 106 -4.88 14.35 -4.82
N CYS A 107 -4.92 14.12 -3.52
CA CYS A 107 -6.17 13.97 -2.78
C CYS A 107 -6.99 15.26 -2.81
N THR A 108 -8.27 15.17 -3.14
CA THR A 108 -9.18 16.33 -3.17
C THR A 108 -9.19 17.10 -1.84
N LEU A 109 -9.06 16.42 -0.71
CA LEU A 109 -8.99 17.08 0.60
C LEU A 109 -7.73 17.93 0.80
N ASN A 110 -6.70 17.73 -0.02
CA ASN A 110 -5.46 18.53 0.05
C ASN A 110 -5.62 19.96 -0.51
N LEU A 111 -6.76 20.27 -1.11
CA LEU A 111 -7.03 21.61 -1.65
C LEU A 111 -7.23 22.65 -0.54
N GLU A 112 -7.81 22.27 0.57
CA GLU A 112 -8.21 23.19 1.65
C GLU A 112 -7.59 22.83 3.01
N ASP A 113 -7.20 21.56 3.19
CA ASP A 113 -6.75 21.07 4.49
C ASP A 113 -5.72 19.93 4.31
N ALA A 114 -5.87 18.88 5.11
CA ALA A 114 -4.99 17.73 5.14
C ALA A 114 -5.60 16.55 4.37
N PRO A 115 -4.85 15.96 3.43
CA PRO A 115 -5.30 14.78 2.67
C PRO A 115 -5.61 13.60 3.58
N VAL A 116 -6.25 12.57 3.04
CA VAL A 116 -6.31 11.25 3.71
C VAL A 116 -4.88 10.75 3.94
N ALA A 117 -4.63 10.13 5.08
CA ALA A 117 -3.32 9.53 5.41
C ALA A 117 -3.14 8.19 4.65
N ILE A 118 -3.15 8.29 3.32
CA ILE A 118 -3.22 7.15 2.39
C ILE A 118 -2.07 6.18 2.63
N LYS A 119 -0.84 6.69 2.66
CA LYS A 119 0.36 5.88 2.87
C LYS A 119 0.36 5.17 4.23
N THR A 120 -0.15 5.82 5.27
CA THR A 120 -0.25 5.21 6.60
C THR A 120 -1.26 4.05 6.62
N VAL A 121 -2.40 4.22 5.94
CA VAL A 121 -3.41 3.15 5.82
C VAL A 121 -2.86 2.00 4.96
N GLU A 122 -2.20 2.30 3.84
CA GLU A 122 -1.52 1.31 2.98
C GLU A 122 -0.52 0.47 3.77
N GLN A 123 0.35 1.11 4.56
CA GLN A 123 1.29 0.42 5.44
C GLN A 123 0.57 -0.50 6.42
N ALA A 124 -0.49 -0.02 7.06
CA ALA A 124 -1.24 -0.81 8.03
C ALA A 124 -1.92 -2.04 7.39
N ILE A 125 -2.43 -1.91 6.16
CA ILE A 125 -2.99 -3.05 5.41
C ILE A 125 -1.89 -4.09 5.14
N ALA A 126 -0.72 -3.64 4.69
CA ALA A 126 0.41 -4.54 4.41
C ALA A 126 0.88 -5.26 5.68
N ASP A 127 1.07 -4.53 6.78
CA ASP A 127 1.51 -5.11 8.05
C ASP A 127 0.47 -6.12 8.57
N LYS A 128 -0.82 -5.81 8.45
CA LYS A 128 -1.92 -6.71 8.81
C LYS A 128 -1.94 -7.98 7.94
N ALA A 129 -1.58 -7.86 6.66
CA ALA A 129 -1.49 -9.01 5.76
C ALA A 129 -0.43 -10.02 6.21
N TYR A 130 0.71 -9.54 6.70
CA TYR A 130 1.74 -10.42 7.29
C TYR A 130 1.29 -11.00 8.63
N GLU A 131 0.71 -10.19 9.51
CA GLU A 131 0.20 -10.62 10.81
C GLU A 131 -0.83 -11.76 10.68
N LEU A 132 -1.75 -11.63 9.74
CA LEU A 132 -2.83 -12.61 9.51
C LEU A 132 -2.41 -13.79 8.61
N GLY A 133 -1.18 -13.78 8.06
CA GLY A 133 -0.68 -14.85 7.20
C GLY A 133 -1.31 -14.89 5.80
N TYR A 134 -1.82 -13.76 5.30
CA TYR A 134 -2.37 -13.68 3.94
C TYR A 134 -1.30 -13.64 2.85
N ILE A 135 -0.05 -13.36 3.21
CA ILE A 135 1.06 -13.36 2.24
C ILE A 135 1.54 -14.79 2.05
N VAL A 136 1.02 -15.42 1.02
CA VAL A 136 1.32 -16.81 0.67
C VAL A 136 1.81 -16.92 -0.77
N PRO A 137 2.60 -17.97 -1.11
CA PRO A 137 2.94 -18.25 -2.50
C PRO A 137 1.70 -18.52 -3.34
N GLU A 138 1.64 -17.90 -4.51
CA GLU A 138 0.57 -18.08 -5.50
C GLU A 138 1.14 -18.69 -6.79
N PRO A 139 1.47 -19.99 -6.81
CA PRO A 139 1.99 -20.64 -8.00
C PRO A 139 0.90 -20.72 -9.07
N ALA A 140 1.30 -20.51 -10.33
CA ALA A 140 0.38 -20.65 -11.44
C ALA A 140 -0.16 -22.10 -11.57
N GLU A 141 -1.44 -22.23 -11.81
CA GLU A 141 -2.11 -23.52 -12.06
C GLU A 141 -1.59 -24.19 -13.33
N MET A 142 -1.30 -23.39 -14.37
CA MET A 142 -0.82 -23.87 -15.66
C MET A 142 0.49 -23.19 -16.05
N LYS A 143 1.41 -23.97 -16.62
CA LYS A 143 2.65 -23.45 -17.17
C LYS A 143 2.49 -23.10 -18.65
N THR A 144 2.99 -21.93 -19.04
CA THR A 144 2.93 -21.46 -20.44
C THR A 144 4.05 -22.05 -21.31
N GLY A 145 5.07 -22.67 -20.72
CA GLY A 145 6.26 -23.15 -21.41
C GLY A 145 7.20 -22.04 -21.90
N LYS A 146 6.89 -20.78 -21.66
CA LYS A 146 7.76 -19.64 -22.03
C LYS A 146 8.73 -19.34 -20.92
N ARG A 147 9.97 -19.01 -21.31
CA ARG A 147 11.03 -18.55 -20.39
C ARG A 147 11.23 -17.05 -20.53
N VAL A 148 11.34 -16.36 -19.39
CA VAL A 148 11.55 -14.92 -19.32
C VAL A 148 12.78 -14.63 -18.47
N ALA A 149 13.70 -13.83 -18.98
CA ALA A 149 14.85 -13.32 -18.24
C ALA A 149 14.54 -11.88 -17.78
N ILE A 150 14.74 -11.62 -16.50
CA ILE A 150 14.62 -10.28 -15.90
C ILE A 150 16.00 -9.84 -15.45
N ILE A 151 16.42 -8.68 -15.84
CA ILE A 151 17.71 -8.10 -15.48
C ILE A 151 17.50 -7.07 -14.38
N GLY A 152 17.99 -7.39 -13.20
CA GLY A 152 17.88 -6.59 -11.98
C GLY A 152 16.80 -7.11 -11.02
N SER A 153 17.14 -7.18 -9.73
CA SER A 153 16.24 -7.60 -8.65
C SER A 153 15.69 -6.43 -7.83
N GLY A 154 15.73 -5.23 -8.38
CA GLY A 154 15.07 -4.07 -7.78
C GLY A 154 13.54 -4.20 -7.79
N PRO A 155 12.79 -3.26 -7.18
CA PRO A 155 11.33 -3.36 -7.03
C PRO A 155 10.58 -3.63 -8.34
N ALA A 156 10.98 -2.98 -9.42
CA ALA A 156 10.37 -3.17 -10.74
C ALA A 156 10.61 -4.59 -11.29
N GLY A 157 11.85 -5.09 -11.19
CA GLY A 157 12.22 -6.44 -11.63
C GLY A 157 11.51 -7.51 -10.81
N MET A 158 11.43 -7.33 -9.51
CA MET A 158 10.74 -8.26 -8.62
C MET A 158 9.23 -8.26 -8.84
N ALA A 159 8.61 -7.10 -9.08
CA ALA A 159 7.19 -7.01 -9.43
C ALA A 159 6.90 -7.74 -10.75
N ALA A 160 7.73 -7.51 -11.78
CA ALA A 160 7.62 -8.23 -13.05
C ALA A 160 7.79 -9.74 -12.86
N ALA A 161 8.77 -10.16 -12.04
CA ALA A 161 9.01 -11.58 -11.74
C ALA A 161 7.79 -12.24 -11.07
N GLN A 162 7.20 -11.57 -10.10
CA GLN A 162 6.02 -12.07 -9.39
C GLN A 162 4.83 -12.21 -10.36
N GLN A 163 4.52 -11.18 -11.13
CA GLN A 163 3.37 -11.19 -12.05
C GLN A 163 3.56 -12.23 -13.17
N LEU A 164 4.73 -12.30 -13.77
CA LEU A 164 5.03 -13.29 -14.82
C LEU A 164 5.05 -14.72 -14.27
N GLY A 165 5.56 -14.91 -13.04
CA GLY A 165 5.50 -16.19 -12.36
C GLY A 165 4.08 -16.67 -12.09
N ARG A 166 3.21 -15.77 -11.59
CA ARG A 166 1.76 -16.02 -11.40
C ARG A 166 1.05 -16.30 -12.72
N ALA A 167 1.49 -15.67 -13.82
CA ALA A 167 0.99 -15.95 -15.17
C ALA A 167 1.49 -17.30 -15.75
N GLY A 168 2.34 -18.04 -15.06
CA GLY A 168 2.80 -19.38 -15.43
C GLY A 168 4.05 -19.42 -16.29
N HIS A 169 4.77 -18.32 -16.44
CA HIS A 169 6.06 -18.30 -17.12
C HIS A 169 7.16 -18.87 -16.23
N ASP A 170 8.21 -19.39 -16.86
CA ASP A 170 9.46 -19.76 -16.19
C ASP A 170 10.37 -18.53 -16.15
N VAL A 171 10.46 -17.92 -14.95
CA VAL A 171 11.11 -16.61 -14.77
C VAL A 171 12.47 -16.78 -14.12
N HIS A 172 13.49 -16.20 -14.73
CA HIS A 172 14.85 -16.14 -14.22
C HIS A 172 15.24 -14.68 -13.96
N VAL A 173 15.56 -14.35 -12.72
CA VAL A 173 16.02 -13.00 -12.33
C VAL A 173 17.54 -13.04 -12.24
N TYR A 174 18.19 -12.10 -12.89
CA TYR A 174 19.66 -11.93 -12.88
C TYR A 174 19.99 -10.62 -12.16
N GLU A 175 20.78 -10.71 -11.12
CA GLU A 175 21.27 -9.57 -10.35
C GLU A 175 22.79 -9.49 -10.44
N ARG A 176 23.32 -8.29 -10.54
CA ARG A 176 24.76 -8.06 -10.61
C ARG A 176 25.42 -8.10 -9.23
N GLU A 177 24.74 -7.55 -8.24
CA GLU A 177 25.23 -7.47 -6.87
C GLU A 177 24.67 -8.64 -6.04
N THR A 178 25.46 -9.15 -5.09
CA THR A 178 25.11 -10.26 -4.19
C THR A 178 24.96 -9.79 -2.76
#